data_5c4eedfedad91ee390f77aa55afd721c
#
_entry.id   5c4eedfedad91ee390f77aa55afd721c
#
_cell.length_a   1.000
_cell.length_b   1.000
_cell.length_c   1.000
_cell.angle_alpha   90.00
_cell.angle_beta   90.00
_cell.angle_gamma   90.00
#
_symmetry.space_group_name_H-M   'P 1'
#
loop_
_entity.id
_entity.type
_entity.pdbx_description
1 polymer ?
#
loop_
_entity_poly.entity_id
_entity_poly.type
_entity_poly.pdbx_seq_one_letter_code
_entity_poly.pdbx_strand_id
1 'polypeptide(L)'
;IMVDPKRVELTGYNGIPHLLTPVITNAEQVVAALTWAAKEMDKRYKMFAEVGVRNVEEYNEASGFTALSYIVIVIDELADIMLAAPTKVEDLIVRLAQMARATGIHLVLATQRPSVNVITGLIKANIPTRIAFNVASMIDSRVIIDSPGAEKLLGRGDMLYVPPDRPLPTRIQGTYVTNEEI
;
A
#
# COMPACT_ATOMS: atom_id res chain seq x y z
N ILE A 1 -6.32 4.07 -7.09
CA ILE A 1 -7.46 3.76 -6.20
C ILE A 1 -7.10 4.24 -4.81
N MET A 2 -7.97 4.99 -4.17
CA MET A 2 -7.79 5.47 -2.79
C MET A 2 -8.90 4.93 -1.91
N VAL A 3 -8.55 4.55 -0.67
CA VAL A 3 -9.46 3.98 0.33
C VAL A 3 -9.31 4.76 1.62
N ASP A 4 -10.42 5.36 2.07
CA ASP A 4 -10.51 6.17 3.29
C ASP A 4 -11.79 5.83 4.06
N PRO A 5 -11.75 4.81 4.93
CA PRO A 5 -12.93 4.37 5.68
C PRO A 5 -13.48 5.45 6.62
N LYS A 6 -12.62 6.35 7.07
CA LYS A 6 -13.00 7.44 8.00
C LYS A 6 -13.54 8.69 7.31
N ARG A 7 -13.34 8.81 5.99
CA ARG A 7 -13.74 9.98 5.17
C ARG A 7 -13.11 11.31 5.62
N VAL A 8 -11.85 11.27 6.04
CA VAL A 8 -11.15 12.44 6.60
C VAL A 8 -9.96 12.86 5.75
N GLU A 9 -9.09 11.90 5.41
CA GLU A 9 -7.76 12.23 4.88
C GLU A 9 -7.72 12.28 3.34
N LEU A 10 -8.39 11.34 2.67
CA LEU A 10 -8.26 11.18 1.21
C LEU A 10 -9.47 11.66 0.40
N THR A 11 -10.60 11.95 1.04
CA THR A 11 -11.83 12.38 0.32
C THR A 11 -11.65 13.71 -0.42
N GLY A 12 -10.71 14.57 0.01
CA GLY A 12 -10.34 15.81 -0.68
C GLY A 12 -9.75 15.60 -2.07
N TYR A 13 -9.24 14.41 -2.37
CA TYR A 13 -8.70 14.04 -3.68
C TYR A 13 -9.77 13.63 -4.70
N ASN A 14 -11.04 13.56 -4.31
CA ASN A 14 -12.12 13.25 -5.27
C ASN A 14 -12.14 14.27 -6.41
N GLY A 15 -12.29 13.75 -7.63
CA GLY A 15 -12.33 14.59 -8.85
C GLY A 15 -11.00 14.74 -9.58
N ILE A 16 -9.87 14.29 -9.01
CA ILE A 16 -8.62 14.26 -9.77
C ILE A 16 -8.70 13.20 -10.89
N PRO A 17 -8.13 13.47 -12.08
CA PRO A 17 -8.27 12.56 -13.24
C PRO A 17 -7.53 11.23 -13.08
N HIS A 18 -6.66 11.09 -12.09
CA HIS A 18 -5.90 9.88 -11.81
C HIS A 18 -6.73 8.77 -11.11
N LEU A 19 -7.87 9.11 -10.53
CA LEU A 19 -8.70 8.15 -9.82
C LEU A 19 -9.49 7.27 -10.79
N LEU A 20 -9.37 5.96 -10.65
CA LEU A 20 -10.19 4.99 -11.38
C LEU A 20 -11.65 4.94 -10.87
N THR A 21 -11.86 5.34 -9.62
CA THR A 21 -13.15 5.42 -8.94
C THR A 21 -13.08 6.52 -7.88
N PRO A 22 -14.19 7.13 -7.47
CA PRO A 22 -14.20 7.98 -6.28
C PRO A 22 -13.56 7.28 -5.08
N VAL A 23 -13.05 8.04 -4.13
CA VAL A 23 -12.44 7.49 -2.91
C VAL A 23 -13.40 6.52 -2.23
N ILE A 24 -12.95 5.30 -2.00
CA ILE A 24 -13.76 4.21 -1.44
C ILE A 24 -13.82 4.37 0.07
N THR A 25 -15.02 4.38 0.63
CA THR A 25 -15.26 4.60 2.07
C THR A 25 -15.95 3.43 2.77
N ASN A 26 -16.29 2.38 2.04
CA ASN A 26 -17.02 1.22 2.53
C ASN A 26 -16.18 -0.05 2.40
N ALA A 27 -16.08 -0.86 3.46
CA ALA A 27 -15.24 -2.06 3.51
C ALA A 27 -15.61 -3.11 2.43
N GLU A 28 -16.88 -3.27 2.10
CA GLU A 28 -17.32 -4.21 1.04
C GLU A 28 -16.77 -3.78 -0.33
N GLN A 29 -16.82 -2.48 -0.61
CA GLN A 29 -16.27 -1.91 -1.84
C GLN A 29 -14.74 -2.04 -1.89
N VAL A 30 -14.05 -1.96 -0.74
CA VAL A 30 -12.60 -2.21 -0.66
C VAL A 30 -12.26 -3.64 -1.07
N VAL A 31 -13.00 -4.63 -0.54
CA VAL A 31 -12.82 -6.04 -0.91
C VAL A 31 -13.09 -6.24 -2.41
N ALA A 32 -14.11 -5.57 -2.95
CA ALA A 32 -14.39 -5.61 -4.38
C ALA A 32 -13.26 -5.00 -5.21
N ALA A 33 -12.70 -3.85 -4.79
CA ALA A 33 -11.57 -3.19 -5.47
C ALA A 33 -10.28 -4.02 -5.43
N LEU A 34 -9.95 -4.63 -4.28
CA LEU A 34 -8.79 -5.53 -4.17
C LEU A 34 -8.99 -6.80 -5.02
N THR A 35 -10.21 -7.34 -5.07
CA THR A 35 -10.55 -8.48 -5.93
C THR A 35 -10.41 -8.11 -7.41
N TRP A 36 -10.87 -6.91 -7.79
CA TRP A 36 -10.69 -6.40 -9.15
C TRP A 36 -9.20 -6.25 -9.49
N ALA A 37 -8.39 -5.68 -8.59
CA ALA A 37 -6.96 -5.53 -8.79
C ALA A 37 -6.25 -6.88 -9.00
N ALA A 38 -6.63 -7.91 -8.24
CA ALA A 38 -6.11 -9.26 -8.42
C ALA A 38 -6.49 -9.85 -9.79
N LYS A 39 -7.71 -9.61 -10.27
CA LYS A 39 -8.13 -10.03 -11.62
C LYS A 39 -7.40 -9.25 -12.71
N GLU A 40 -7.20 -7.95 -12.54
CA GLU A 40 -6.43 -7.13 -13.48
C GLU A 40 -4.96 -7.59 -13.54
N MET A 41 -4.36 -7.93 -12.40
CA MET A 41 -3.05 -8.56 -12.34
C MET A 41 -2.98 -9.84 -13.18
N ASP A 42 -3.92 -10.76 -12.97
CA ASP A 42 -3.98 -12.02 -13.72
C ASP A 42 -4.18 -11.78 -15.23
N LYS A 43 -4.98 -10.79 -15.60
CA LYS A 43 -5.18 -10.38 -16.99
C LYS A 43 -3.88 -9.86 -17.60
N ARG A 44 -3.16 -9.00 -16.89
CA ARG A 44 -1.87 -8.46 -17.36
C ARG A 44 -0.84 -9.56 -17.55
N TYR A 45 -0.76 -10.53 -16.66
CA TYR A 45 0.12 -11.69 -16.84
C TYR A 45 -0.19 -12.49 -18.12
N LYS A 46 -1.47 -12.68 -18.45
CA LYS A 46 -1.86 -13.33 -19.71
C LYS A 46 -1.39 -12.52 -20.93
N MET A 47 -1.60 -11.21 -20.91
CA MET A 47 -1.13 -10.31 -21.96
C MET A 47 0.40 -10.37 -22.12
N PHE A 48 1.15 -10.42 -21.00
CA PHE A 48 2.61 -10.55 -21.04
C PHE A 48 3.05 -11.89 -21.67
N ALA A 49 2.38 -12.97 -21.31
CA ALA A 49 2.66 -14.28 -21.87
C ALA A 49 2.39 -14.37 -23.38
N GLU A 50 1.33 -13.71 -23.89
CA GLU A 50 1.01 -13.65 -25.31
C GLU A 50 2.09 -12.91 -26.12
N VAL A 51 2.71 -11.88 -25.53
CA VAL A 51 3.77 -11.08 -26.17
C VAL A 51 5.18 -11.66 -25.91
N GLY A 52 5.32 -12.52 -24.89
CA GLY A 52 6.61 -13.11 -24.51
C GLY A 52 7.48 -12.19 -23.63
N VAL A 53 6.85 -11.28 -22.88
CA VAL A 53 7.51 -10.34 -21.95
C VAL A 53 7.23 -10.70 -20.50
N ARG A 54 7.96 -10.07 -19.54
CA ARG A 54 7.92 -10.46 -18.12
C ARG A 54 7.32 -9.43 -17.20
N ASN A 55 7.25 -8.16 -17.62
CA ASN A 55 6.82 -7.05 -16.79
C ASN A 55 6.13 -5.96 -17.64
N VAL A 56 5.57 -4.96 -16.94
CA VAL A 56 4.82 -3.89 -17.57
C VAL A 56 5.69 -2.95 -18.41
N GLU A 57 6.96 -2.77 -18.04
CA GLU A 57 7.91 -1.94 -18.77
C GLU A 57 8.20 -2.58 -20.14
N GLU A 58 8.61 -3.85 -20.16
CA GLU A 58 8.86 -4.59 -21.39
C GLU A 58 7.61 -4.68 -22.28
N TYR A 59 6.43 -4.87 -21.66
CA TYR A 59 5.16 -4.87 -22.39
C TYR A 59 4.88 -3.53 -23.06
N ASN A 60 5.06 -2.43 -22.33
CA ASN A 60 4.83 -1.08 -22.87
C ASN A 60 5.80 -0.72 -23.99
N GLU A 61 7.05 -1.16 -23.89
CA GLU A 61 8.03 -1.00 -24.97
C GLU A 61 7.67 -1.83 -26.22
N ALA A 62 7.22 -3.08 -26.04
CA ALA A 62 6.89 -3.98 -27.14
C ALA A 62 5.57 -3.62 -27.83
N SER A 63 4.56 -3.13 -27.10
CA SER A 63 3.22 -2.83 -27.61
C SER A 63 3.14 -1.54 -28.44
N GLY A 64 4.10 -0.63 -28.27
CA GLY A 64 4.24 0.61 -29.01
C GLY A 64 3.19 1.68 -28.71
N PHE A 65 1.89 1.37 -28.81
CA PHE A 65 0.81 2.36 -28.66
C PHE A 65 -0.19 2.11 -27.54
N THR A 66 -0.21 0.92 -26.95
CA THR A 66 -1.18 0.53 -25.92
C THR A 66 -0.49 0.30 -24.59
N ALA A 67 0.11 1.36 -24.05
CA ALA A 67 0.79 1.29 -22.75
C ALA A 67 -0.18 1.01 -21.60
N LEU A 68 0.17 0.07 -20.74
CA LEU A 68 -0.53 -0.18 -19.49
C LEU A 68 -0.05 0.81 -18.43
N SER A 69 -0.99 1.55 -17.86
CA SER A 69 -0.69 2.45 -16.75
C SER A 69 -0.35 1.68 -15.47
N TYR A 70 0.52 2.26 -14.64
CA TYR A 70 0.68 1.79 -13.26
C TYR A 70 -0.59 2.04 -12.46
N ILE A 71 -0.90 1.12 -11.56
CA ILE A 71 -2.03 1.22 -10.63
C ILE A 71 -1.46 1.28 -9.22
N VAL A 72 -1.76 2.36 -8.50
CA VAL A 72 -1.42 2.50 -7.07
C VAL A 72 -2.70 2.42 -6.27
N ILE A 73 -2.71 1.53 -5.27
CA ILE A 73 -3.82 1.36 -4.32
C ILE A 73 -3.33 1.88 -2.98
N VAL A 74 -3.93 2.96 -2.50
CA VAL A 74 -3.60 3.59 -1.22
C VAL A 74 -4.72 3.29 -0.23
N ILE A 75 -4.38 2.70 0.92
CA ILE A 75 -5.30 2.42 2.03
C ILE A 75 -4.84 3.26 3.22
N ASP A 76 -5.65 4.22 3.63
CA ASP A 76 -5.34 5.15 4.72
C ASP A 76 -5.35 4.48 6.10
N GLU A 77 -6.35 3.62 6.36
CA GLU A 77 -6.46 2.92 7.64
C GLU A 77 -6.76 1.43 7.42
N LEU A 78 -5.70 0.63 7.39
CA LEU A 78 -5.80 -0.82 7.19
C LEU A 78 -6.57 -1.51 8.32
N ALA A 79 -6.47 -1.01 9.57
CA ALA A 79 -7.12 -1.63 10.72
C ALA A 79 -8.64 -1.72 10.56
N ASP A 80 -9.28 -0.70 10.01
CA ASP A 80 -10.74 -0.67 9.87
C ASP A 80 -11.24 -1.71 8.85
N ILE A 81 -10.42 -1.99 7.84
CA ILE A 81 -10.74 -2.97 6.80
C ILE A 81 -10.46 -4.38 7.29
N MET A 82 -9.36 -4.57 8.02
CA MET A 82 -9.03 -5.86 8.66
C MET A 82 -10.07 -6.28 9.70
N LEU A 83 -10.70 -5.31 10.40
CA LEU A 83 -11.79 -5.62 11.34
C LEU A 83 -13.05 -6.11 10.62
N ALA A 84 -13.33 -5.59 9.43
CA ALA A 84 -14.55 -5.93 8.69
C ALA A 84 -14.48 -7.31 8.00
N ALA A 85 -13.33 -7.67 7.43
CA ALA A 85 -13.16 -8.91 6.66
C ALA A 85 -11.70 -9.41 6.72
N PRO A 86 -11.19 -9.81 7.90
CA PRO A 86 -9.77 -10.04 8.14
C PRO A 86 -9.14 -11.03 7.15
N THR A 87 -9.64 -12.23 7.07
CA THR A 87 -9.07 -13.30 6.24
C THR A 87 -9.06 -12.92 4.76
N LYS A 88 -10.17 -12.39 4.24
CA LYS A 88 -10.29 -12.08 2.82
C LYS A 88 -9.41 -10.90 2.40
N VAL A 89 -9.30 -9.89 3.27
CA VAL A 89 -8.45 -8.72 3.02
C VAL A 89 -6.98 -9.12 3.08
N GLU A 90 -6.57 -9.88 4.10
CA GLU A 90 -5.21 -10.38 4.22
C GLU A 90 -4.79 -11.21 3.01
N ASP A 91 -5.62 -12.18 2.60
CA ASP A 91 -5.35 -13.05 1.43
C ASP A 91 -5.15 -12.22 0.14
N LEU A 92 -5.99 -11.22 -0.09
CA LEU A 92 -5.91 -10.36 -1.27
C LEU A 92 -4.67 -9.47 -1.24
N ILE A 93 -4.35 -8.87 -0.09
CA ILE A 93 -3.15 -8.05 0.09
C ILE A 93 -1.89 -8.88 -0.13
N VAL A 94 -1.81 -10.05 0.51
CA VAL A 94 -0.67 -10.97 0.38
C VAL A 94 -0.49 -11.41 -1.07
N ARG A 95 -1.55 -11.81 -1.75
CA ARG A 95 -1.51 -12.20 -3.16
C ARG A 95 -1.01 -11.07 -4.06
N LEU A 96 -1.54 -9.86 -3.89
CA LEU A 96 -1.09 -8.68 -4.63
C LEU A 96 0.38 -8.35 -4.31
N ALA A 97 0.77 -8.35 -3.03
CA ALA A 97 2.13 -8.06 -2.63
C ALA A 97 3.16 -9.04 -3.22
N GLN A 98 2.80 -10.32 -3.33
CA GLN A 98 3.65 -11.36 -3.90
C GLN A 98 3.82 -11.26 -5.42
N MET A 99 2.77 -10.88 -6.13
CA MET A 99 2.73 -11.07 -7.58
C MET A 99 2.53 -9.78 -8.38
N ALA A 100 1.98 -8.73 -7.79
CA ALA A 100 1.52 -7.59 -8.58
C ALA A 100 2.63 -6.64 -9.07
N ARG A 101 3.84 -6.70 -8.50
CA ARG A 101 4.96 -5.82 -8.85
C ARG A 101 5.26 -5.81 -10.35
N ALA A 102 5.42 -6.99 -10.95
CA ALA A 102 5.73 -7.11 -12.37
C ALA A 102 4.59 -6.59 -13.27
N THR A 103 3.36 -6.59 -12.78
CA THR A 103 2.19 -6.10 -13.52
C THR A 103 1.96 -4.59 -13.35
N GLY A 104 2.83 -3.89 -12.61
CA GLY A 104 2.71 -2.46 -12.35
C GLY A 104 1.57 -2.08 -11.39
N ILE A 105 1.17 -2.99 -10.48
CA ILE A 105 0.17 -2.72 -9.46
C ILE A 105 0.87 -2.67 -8.09
N HIS A 106 0.74 -1.55 -7.39
CA HIS A 106 1.45 -1.25 -6.15
C HIS A 106 0.50 -0.95 -5.01
N LEU A 107 0.88 -1.37 -3.80
CA LEU A 107 0.13 -1.13 -2.57
C LEU A 107 0.86 -0.12 -1.69
N VAL A 108 0.11 0.84 -1.15
CA VAL A 108 0.52 1.73 -0.06
C VAL A 108 -0.47 1.51 1.08
N LEU A 109 -0.01 0.86 2.14
CA LEU A 109 -0.85 0.52 3.29
C LEU A 109 -0.45 1.37 4.48
N ALA A 110 -1.40 2.12 5.02
CA ALA A 110 -1.19 2.91 6.23
C ALA A 110 -2.13 2.45 7.35
N THR A 111 -1.73 2.68 8.59
CA THR A 111 -2.55 2.47 9.76
C THR A 111 -2.07 3.32 10.93
N GLN A 112 -3.01 3.84 11.70
CA GLN A 112 -2.76 4.50 12.98
C GLN A 112 -2.85 3.52 14.17
N ARG A 113 -3.15 2.22 13.90
CA ARG A 113 -3.30 1.18 14.92
C ARG A 113 -2.34 0.02 14.63
N PRO A 114 -1.04 0.19 14.92
CA PRO A 114 -0.04 -0.82 14.66
C PRO A 114 -0.15 -1.98 15.65
N SER A 115 -1.03 -2.93 15.37
CA SER A 115 -1.19 -4.16 16.14
C SER A 115 -0.83 -5.38 15.30
N VAL A 116 -0.50 -6.49 15.95
CA VAL A 116 -0.16 -7.77 15.26
C VAL A 116 -1.32 -8.35 14.47
N ASN A 117 -2.55 -7.97 14.79
CA ASN A 117 -3.75 -8.39 14.05
C ASN A 117 -3.99 -7.55 12.79
N VAL A 118 -3.34 -6.40 12.67
CA VAL A 118 -3.42 -5.50 11.51
C VAL A 118 -2.19 -5.65 10.63
N ILE A 119 -1.01 -5.55 11.22
CA ILE A 119 0.28 -5.75 10.55
C ILE A 119 0.72 -7.19 10.86
N THR A 120 0.10 -8.14 10.18
CA THR A 120 0.34 -9.56 10.42
C THR A 120 1.70 -10.03 9.93
N GLY A 121 2.13 -11.19 10.40
CA GLY A 121 3.37 -11.81 9.90
C GLY A 121 3.37 -12.06 8.40
N LEU A 122 2.20 -12.41 7.82
CA LEU A 122 2.06 -12.64 6.38
C LEU A 122 2.18 -11.32 5.60
N ILE A 123 1.57 -10.24 6.05
CA ILE A 123 1.72 -8.91 5.45
C ILE A 123 3.17 -8.45 5.51
N LYS A 124 3.84 -8.56 6.67
CA LYS A 124 5.25 -8.17 6.83
C LYS A 124 6.20 -8.97 5.96
N ALA A 125 5.95 -10.26 5.78
CA ALA A 125 6.77 -11.12 4.95
C ALA A 125 6.71 -10.76 3.45
N ASN A 126 5.61 -10.17 3.00
CA ASN A 126 5.37 -9.87 1.59
C ASN A 126 5.49 -8.36 1.26
N ILE A 127 5.47 -7.50 2.28
CA ILE A 127 5.70 -6.05 2.15
C ILE A 127 6.93 -5.69 2.99
N PRO A 128 8.14 -5.86 2.44
CA PRO A 128 9.38 -5.66 3.18
C PRO A 128 9.72 -4.19 3.42
N THR A 129 9.27 -3.29 2.55
CA THR A 129 9.48 -1.85 2.71
C THR A 129 8.52 -1.31 3.75
N ARG A 130 9.06 -0.71 4.81
CA ARG A 130 8.25 -0.19 5.92
C ARG A 130 8.71 1.18 6.35
N ILE A 131 7.75 1.99 6.78
CA ILE A 131 7.98 3.32 7.34
C ILE A 131 7.25 3.38 8.68
N ALA A 132 7.95 3.77 9.73
CA ALA A 132 7.36 4.10 11.01
C ALA A 132 7.56 5.59 11.29
N PHE A 133 6.48 6.32 11.46
CA PHE A 133 6.47 7.63 12.09
C PHE A 133 6.48 7.48 13.62
N ASN A 134 6.41 8.60 14.34
CA ASN A 134 6.33 8.57 15.81
C ASN A 134 5.14 7.72 16.27
N VAL A 135 5.39 6.83 17.22
CA VAL A 135 4.40 5.95 17.85
C VAL A 135 4.43 6.09 19.37
N ALA A 136 3.36 5.64 20.03
CA ALA A 136 3.19 5.80 21.46
C ALA A 136 4.12 4.90 22.30
N SER A 137 4.54 3.76 21.77
CA SER A 137 5.31 2.78 22.52
C SER A 137 6.37 2.05 21.68
N MET A 138 7.38 1.50 22.40
CA MET A 138 8.37 0.60 21.80
C MET A 138 7.73 -0.68 21.23
N ILE A 139 6.59 -1.10 21.76
CA ILE A 139 5.85 -2.28 21.26
C ILE A 139 5.31 -1.97 19.87
N ASP A 140 4.72 -0.80 19.67
CA ASP A 140 4.21 -0.35 18.37
C ASP A 140 5.34 -0.25 17.34
N SER A 141 6.50 0.29 17.73
CA SER A 141 7.69 0.33 16.88
C SER A 141 8.08 -1.07 16.41
N ARG A 142 8.14 -2.05 17.33
CA ARG A 142 8.48 -3.43 16.98
C ARG A 142 7.43 -4.10 16.09
N VAL A 143 6.16 -3.78 16.25
CA VAL A 143 5.12 -4.30 15.34
C VAL A 143 5.35 -3.84 13.91
N ILE A 144 5.74 -2.58 13.71
CA ILE A 144 5.94 -2.02 12.37
C ILE A 144 7.27 -2.44 11.77
N ILE A 145 8.39 -2.17 12.45
CA ILE A 145 9.75 -2.26 11.90
C ILE A 145 10.63 -3.33 12.54
N ASP A 146 10.05 -4.21 13.36
CA ASP A 146 10.75 -5.29 14.07
C ASP A 146 11.86 -4.82 15.03
N SER A 147 11.96 -3.52 15.29
CA SER A 147 12.96 -2.90 16.15
C SER A 147 12.37 -1.74 16.95
N PRO A 148 12.96 -1.38 18.12
CA PRO A 148 12.60 -0.17 18.84
C PRO A 148 13.13 1.07 18.13
N GLY A 149 12.59 2.25 18.48
CA GLY A 149 13.14 3.54 18.07
C GLY A 149 12.10 4.51 17.52
N ALA A 150 11.01 4.04 16.93
CA ALA A 150 9.97 4.93 16.40
C ALA A 150 9.27 5.73 17.51
N GLU A 151 9.24 5.23 18.76
CA GLU A 151 8.73 5.94 19.92
C GLU A 151 9.58 7.17 20.33
N LYS A 152 10.78 7.31 19.77
CA LYS A 152 11.71 8.42 20.04
C LYS A 152 11.74 9.46 18.91
N LEU A 153 10.93 9.29 17.88
CA LEU A 153 10.85 10.22 16.77
C LEU A 153 10.16 11.52 17.19
N LEU A 154 10.53 12.62 16.53
CA LEU A 154 10.11 13.97 16.90
C LEU A 154 8.74 14.36 16.28
N GLY A 155 8.17 13.53 15.42
CA GLY A 155 6.97 13.86 14.67
C GLY A 155 7.25 14.74 13.43
N ARG A 156 6.21 15.28 12.81
CA ARG A 156 6.29 16.18 11.65
C ARG A 156 7.15 15.64 10.49
N GLY A 157 6.97 14.37 10.15
CA GLY A 157 7.70 13.73 9.07
C GLY A 157 9.02 13.07 9.46
N ASP A 158 9.45 13.17 10.73
CA ASP A 158 10.57 12.38 11.24
C ASP A 158 10.18 10.90 11.26
N MET A 159 10.91 10.04 10.57
CA MET A 159 10.54 8.64 10.34
C MET A 159 11.73 7.69 10.39
N LEU A 160 11.42 6.41 10.65
CA LEU A 160 12.33 5.29 10.43
C LEU A 160 11.89 4.53 9.17
N TYR A 161 12.76 4.45 8.19
CA TYR A 161 12.57 3.77 6.93
C TYR A 161 13.35 2.46 6.91
N VAL A 162 12.66 1.35 6.63
CA VAL A 162 13.27 0.03 6.42
C VAL A 162 13.18 -0.29 4.93
N PRO A 163 14.28 -0.23 4.18
CA PRO A 163 14.30 -0.63 2.78
C PRO A 163 14.22 -2.16 2.63
N PRO A 164 13.85 -2.66 1.44
CA PRO A 164 13.70 -4.10 1.23
C PRO A 164 15.02 -4.89 1.23
N ASP A 165 16.14 -4.22 1.01
CA ASP A 165 17.47 -4.78 0.87
C ASP A 165 18.31 -4.73 2.16
N ARG A 166 17.84 -4.05 3.20
CA ARG A 166 18.55 -3.88 4.47
C ARG A 166 17.63 -4.06 5.67
N PRO A 167 18.03 -4.86 6.67
CA PRO A 167 17.19 -5.09 7.85
C PRO A 167 17.21 -3.92 8.85
N LEU A 168 18.19 -3.01 8.74
CA LEU A 168 18.34 -1.90 9.69
C LEU A 168 17.59 -0.66 9.20
N PRO A 169 16.78 -0.05 10.07
CA PRO A 169 16.08 1.18 9.73
C PRO A 169 17.04 2.36 9.56
N THR A 170 16.76 3.21 8.59
CA THR A 170 17.42 4.50 8.39
C THR A 170 16.49 5.61 8.85
N ARG A 171 16.99 6.55 9.66
CA ARG A 171 16.20 7.72 10.06
C ARG A 171 16.21 8.75 8.94
N ILE A 172 15.04 9.19 8.55
CA ILE A 172 14.84 10.16 7.46
C ILE A 172 13.89 11.25 7.96
N GLN A 173 14.19 12.51 7.62
CA GLN A 173 13.26 13.60 7.80
C GLN A 173 12.44 13.78 6.53
N GLY A 174 11.15 13.45 6.59
CA GLY A 174 10.19 13.73 5.53
C GLY A 174 9.76 15.20 5.56
N THR A 175 9.29 15.69 4.43
CA THR A 175 8.67 17.03 4.35
C THR A 175 7.36 17.03 5.13
N TYR A 176 7.19 18.00 6.00
CA TYR A 176 5.90 18.25 6.62
C TYR A 176 5.02 19.04 5.64
N VAL A 177 3.84 18.50 5.34
CA VAL A 177 2.86 19.14 4.44
C VAL A 177 1.65 19.53 5.29
N THR A 178 1.19 20.76 5.17
CA THR A 178 0.02 21.28 5.89
C THR A 178 -1.26 20.97 5.10
N ASN A 179 -2.41 21.02 5.78
CA ASN A 179 -3.71 20.87 5.10
C ASN A 179 -3.99 21.97 4.07
N GLU A 180 -3.35 23.14 4.22
CA GLU A 180 -3.46 24.27 3.28
C GLU A 180 -2.65 24.04 2.00
N GLU A 181 -1.63 23.20 2.06
CA GLU A 181 -0.77 22.86 0.91
C GLU A 181 -1.32 21.69 0.07
N ILE A 182 -2.25 20.91 0.63
CA ILE A 182 -2.95 19.83 -0.05
C ILE A 182 -4.16 20.36 -0.81
#